data_0f036af5be526b7c93de8716eb3e13b2
#
_entry.id   0f036af5be526b7c93de8716eb3e13b2
#
_cell.length_a   1.000
_cell.length_b   1.000
_cell.length_c   1.000
_cell.angle_alpha   90.00
_cell.angle_beta   90.00
_cell.angle_gamma   90.00
#
_symmetry.space_group_name_H-M   'P 1'
#
loop_
_entity.id
_entity.type
_entity.pdbx_description
1 polymer ?
#
loop_
_entity_poly.entity_id
_entity_poly.type
_entity_poly.pdbx_seq_one_letter_code
_entity_poly.pdbx_strand_id
1 'polypeptide(L)'
;MGMRVCLAILSCLIGALAGLGAAPLSLAQSSEDAKFKDVSIYIGSTTGGGYDQYARLLARHIGAHLPGNPKVIPKNMPADRQLMNHIYNIAPKDGTSIATAQRNAIFDPIFYDSENFQFEATKLTWLGSMNSEVSVCVVWHTSPFKSLEDTKKMETIFGSSGAVSTGSTNAKMLNEMVGTKIKTIEGYPGSTEVMLAMERGEVHGRCGLGWDSIKSRYQSWLDEKKIIVLAQFAVDKHPDLPDVPFVMDFARNDEDRAMLVLSLGPGKMGRPYFAPPNLPRERVEMLRRAFDASMTDPQLLADAAKMKVEIDWMKGEAVQAMVETIYNTPKSVVEKVRRITAGK
;
A
#
# COMPACT_ATOMS: atom_id res chain seq x y z
N MET A 1 -52.00 34.62 -81.92
CA MET A 1 -50.64 34.56 -82.53
C MET A 1 -49.72 34.01 -81.48
N GLY A 2 -49.34 32.92 -81.53
CA GLY A 2 -48.57 31.91 -82.20
C GLY A 2 -47.76 31.26 -81.15
N MET A 3 -47.92 30.03 -80.68
CA MET A 3 -47.52 28.78 -81.30
C MET A 3 -46.02 28.50 -81.12
N ARG A 4 -45.70 27.50 -80.32
CA ARG A 4 -44.83 26.30 -80.51
C ARG A 4 -44.28 25.89 -79.17
N VAL A 5 -44.71 24.79 -78.53
CA VAL A 5 -44.52 23.37 -78.79
C VAL A 5 -43.10 22.86 -78.64
N CYS A 6 -43.03 21.87 -77.77
CA CYS A 6 -42.26 20.62 -77.78
C CYS A 6 -40.98 20.49 -76.94
N LEU A 7 -41.05 19.50 -76.10
CA LEU A 7 -40.17 18.32 -75.96
C LEU A 7 -38.81 18.55 -75.32
N ALA A 8 -38.65 17.99 -74.14
CA ALA A 8 -37.62 16.97 -73.86
C ALA A 8 -37.83 16.36 -72.50
N ILE A 9 -38.50 15.23 -72.50
CA ILE A 9 -38.44 14.23 -71.46
C ILE A 9 -37.21 13.36 -71.77
N LEU A 10 -36.49 12.98 -70.77
CA LEU A 10 -35.57 11.85 -70.65
C LEU A 10 -34.13 12.24 -70.25
N SER A 11 -33.74 11.66 -69.12
CA SER A 11 -32.36 11.45 -68.65
C SER A 11 -32.08 12.05 -67.28
N CYS A 12 -32.45 11.33 -66.22
CA CYS A 12 -31.79 11.35 -64.94
C CYS A 12 -32.25 10.17 -64.10
N LEU A 13 -31.82 8.99 -64.48
CA LEU A 13 -31.81 7.78 -63.67
C LEU A 13 -30.46 7.15 -63.90
N ILE A 14 -29.49 7.46 -63.07
CA ILE A 14 -28.23 6.69 -62.70
C ILE A 14 -27.42 7.59 -61.77
N GLY A 15 -27.37 7.22 -60.47
CA GLY A 15 -26.54 7.97 -59.54
C GLY A 15 -26.89 7.74 -58.05
N ALA A 16 -27.35 6.54 -57.69
CA ALA A 16 -27.61 6.22 -56.30
C ALA A 16 -27.11 4.80 -55.98
N LEU A 17 -25.79 4.59 -56.05
CA LEU A 17 -25.13 3.36 -55.53
C LEU A 17 -23.63 3.62 -55.37
N ALA A 18 -23.23 4.41 -54.36
CA ALA A 18 -21.87 4.43 -53.84
C ALA A 18 -21.86 5.13 -52.48
N GLY A 19 -22.25 4.43 -51.43
CA GLY A 19 -22.28 5.01 -50.08
C GLY A 19 -22.50 3.99 -48.98
N LEU A 20 -22.07 2.75 -49.18
CA LEU A 20 -22.11 1.74 -48.12
C LEU A 20 -20.78 0.97 -48.14
N GLY A 21 -19.84 1.36 -47.30
CA GLY A 21 -18.61 0.56 -47.14
C GLY A 21 -17.42 1.26 -46.52
N ALA A 22 -17.56 1.95 -45.38
CA ALA A 22 -16.38 2.41 -44.68
C ALA A 22 -16.64 2.65 -43.20
N ALA A 23 -17.27 1.72 -42.47
CA ALA A 23 -17.50 1.88 -41.05
C ALA A 23 -17.26 0.67 -40.15
N PRO A 24 -16.45 -0.36 -40.47
CA PRO A 24 -16.02 -1.29 -39.43
C PRO A 24 -14.52 -1.30 -39.14
N LEU A 25 -13.66 -0.57 -39.85
CA LEU A 25 -12.21 -0.63 -39.59
C LEU A 25 -11.75 0.10 -38.29
N SER A 26 -12.45 1.13 -37.86
CA SER A 26 -12.06 1.91 -36.67
C SER A 26 -12.31 1.20 -35.34
N LEU A 27 -13.35 0.35 -35.25
CA LEU A 27 -13.65 -0.38 -33.99
C LEU A 27 -12.75 -1.62 -33.77
N ALA A 28 -12.34 -2.26 -34.85
CA ALA A 28 -11.43 -3.42 -34.77
C ALA A 28 -10.01 -3.00 -34.43
N GLN A 29 -9.53 -1.89 -34.96
CA GLN A 29 -8.21 -1.35 -34.67
C GLN A 29 -8.07 -0.87 -33.23
N SER A 30 -9.13 -0.25 -32.64
CA SER A 30 -9.17 0.16 -31.25
C SER A 30 -9.15 -1.03 -30.27
N SER A 31 -9.65 -2.19 -30.65
CA SER A 31 -9.67 -3.38 -29.77
C SER A 31 -8.33 -4.14 -29.74
N GLU A 32 -7.53 -4.03 -30.77
CA GLU A 32 -6.19 -4.64 -30.82
C GLU A 32 -5.13 -3.77 -30.11
N ASP A 33 -5.23 -2.46 -30.26
CA ASP A 33 -4.39 -1.49 -29.53
C ASP A 33 -4.68 -1.47 -28.01
N ALA A 34 -5.86 -1.94 -27.59
CA ALA A 34 -6.20 -2.08 -26.19
C ALA A 34 -5.52 -3.28 -25.50
N LYS A 35 -5.05 -4.29 -26.26
CA LYS A 35 -4.41 -5.48 -25.67
C LYS A 35 -3.09 -5.15 -25.03
N PHE A 36 -2.86 -5.75 -23.86
CA PHE A 36 -1.54 -5.70 -23.24
C PHE A 36 -0.63 -6.78 -23.84
N LYS A 37 0.61 -6.41 -24.07
CA LYS A 37 1.71 -7.35 -24.22
C LYS A 37 2.12 -7.87 -22.84
N ASP A 38 3.31 -8.49 -22.70
CA ASP A 38 3.81 -8.89 -21.39
C ASP A 38 3.84 -7.69 -20.42
N VAL A 39 3.36 -7.89 -19.19
CA VAL A 39 3.38 -6.90 -18.11
C VAL A 39 4.48 -7.27 -17.12
N SER A 40 5.26 -6.30 -16.71
CA SER A 40 6.29 -6.49 -15.67
C SER A 40 5.79 -5.93 -14.32
N ILE A 41 5.94 -6.71 -13.24
CA ILE A 41 5.79 -6.21 -11.87
C ILE A 41 7.17 -6.08 -11.25
N TYR A 42 7.63 -4.85 -11.07
CA TYR A 42 8.88 -4.53 -10.39
C TYR A 42 8.66 -4.55 -8.87
N ILE A 43 9.56 -5.20 -8.14
CA ILE A 43 9.38 -5.51 -6.71
C ILE A 43 10.54 -4.94 -5.91
N GLY A 44 10.27 -3.96 -5.02
CA GLY A 44 11.26 -3.27 -4.17
C GLY A 44 11.78 -4.14 -3.01
N SER A 45 11.80 -5.46 -3.16
CA SER A 45 12.33 -6.37 -2.15
C SER A 45 13.08 -7.53 -2.76
N THR A 46 13.85 -8.22 -1.92
CA THR A 46 14.48 -9.50 -2.28
C THR A 46 13.44 -10.61 -2.44
N THR A 47 13.80 -11.64 -3.19
CA THR A 47 12.97 -12.84 -3.40
C THR A 47 12.63 -13.50 -2.06
N GLY A 48 11.38 -13.90 -1.88
CA GLY A 48 10.87 -14.58 -0.69
C GLY A 48 10.41 -13.64 0.44
N GLY A 49 10.66 -12.33 0.33
CA GLY A 49 10.12 -11.33 1.27
C GLY A 49 8.62 -11.12 1.10
N GLY A 50 7.97 -10.47 2.08
CA GLY A 50 6.52 -10.24 2.06
C GLY A 50 6.04 -9.51 0.79
N TYR A 51 6.73 -8.47 0.34
CA TYR A 51 6.40 -7.77 -0.91
C TYR A 51 6.52 -8.68 -2.13
N ASP A 52 7.55 -9.56 -2.17
CA ASP A 52 7.74 -10.52 -3.26
C ASP A 52 6.61 -11.57 -3.28
N GLN A 53 6.19 -12.06 -2.12
CA GLN A 53 5.09 -13.03 -2.01
C GLN A 53 3.76 -12.46 -2.54
N TYR A 54 3.39 -11.24 -2.11
CA TYR A 54 2.18 -10.57 -2.60
C TYR A 54 2.26 -10.23 -4.09
N ALA A 55 3.41 -9.77 -4.56
CA ALA A 55 3.59 -9.44 -5.98
C ALA A 55 3.50 -10.68 -6.89
N ARG A 56 4.05 -11.81 -6.45
CA ARG A 56 3.93 -13.07 -7.19
C ARG A 56 2.52 -13.66 -7.12
N LEU A 57 1.80 -13.44 -6.01
CA LEU A 57 0.38 -13.77 -5.93
C LEU A 57 -0.41 -12.96 -6.96
N LEU A 58 -0.27 -11.64 -6.96
CA LEU A 58 -0.92 -10.77 -7.95
C LEU A 58 -0.55 -11.15 -9.39
N ALA A 59 0.74 -11.40 -9.66
CA ALA A 59 1.23 -11.73 -10.99
C ALA A 59 0.58 -12.98 -11.60
N ARG A 60 0.18 -13.96 -10.77
CA ARG A 60 -0.50 -15.18 -11.26
C ARG A 60 -1.94 -14.93 -11.71
N HIS A 61 -2.57 -13.88 -11.20
CA HIS A 61 -4.02 -13.69 -11.39
C HIS A 61 -4.38 -12.45 -12.22
N ILE A 62 -3.68 -11.32 -12.04
CA ILE A 62 -4.06 -10.03 -12.67
C ILE A 62 -4.09 -10.09 -14.21
N GLY A 63 -3.27 -10.94 -14.83
CA GLY A 63 -3.25 -11.11 -16.29
C GLY A 63 -4.59 -11.55 -16.86
N ALA A 64 -5.35 -12.41 -16.14
CA ALA A 64 -6.67 -12.87 -16.56
C ALA A 64 -7.72 -11.74 -16.61
N HIS A 65 -7.49 -10.64 -15.89
CA HIS A 65 -8.36 -9.48 -15.83
C HIS A 65 -7.90 -8.33 -16.75
N LEU A 66 -6.79 -8.51 -17.47
CA LEU A 66 -6.27 -7.53 -18.44
C LEU A 66 -6.65 -7.92 -19.87
N PRO A 67 -6.97 -6.96 -20.76
CA PRO A 67 -7.20 -7.25 -22.16
C PRO A 67 -6.03 -7.97 -22.82
N GLY A 68 -6.31 -9.09 -23.46
CA GLY A 68 -5.32 -9.92 -24.14
C GLY A 68 -4.68 -11.00 -23.26
N ASN A 69 -5.07 -11.13 -21.98
CA ASN A 69 -4.52 -12.10 -21.03
C ASN A 69 -2.97 -12.13 -21.03
N PRO A 70 -2.31 -10.98 -20.85
CA PRO A 70 -0.85 -10.89 -20.95
C PRO A 70 -0.17 -11.77 -19.90
N LYS A 71 1.01 -12.23 -20.22
CA LYS A 71 1.91 -12.82 -19.24
C LYS A 71 2.40 -11.73 -18.28
N VAL A 72 2.32 -11.98 -16.98
CA VAL A 72 2.77 -11.05 -15.94
C VAL A 72 4.06 -11.57 -15.31
N ILE A 73 5.12 -10.78 -15.40
CA ILE A 73 6.49 -11.19 -15.06
C ILE A 73 6.97 -10.42 -13.84
N PRO A 74 7.12 -11.08 -12.66
CA PRO A 74 7.71 -10.45 -11.48
C PRO A 74 9.22 -10.27 -11.64
N LYS A 75 9.72 -9.06 -11.32
CA LYS A 75 11.13 -8.65 -11.42
C LYS A 75 11.59 -7.99 -10.12
N ASN A 76 12.46 -8.62 -9.36
CA ASN A 76 12.98 -8.03 -8.13
C ASN A 76 14.02 -6.93 -8.45
N MET A 77 13.85 -5.78 -7.80
CA MET A 77 14.77 -4.63 -7.77
C MET A 77 14.87 -4.14 -6.32
N PRO A 78 15.67 -4.80 -5.47
CA PRO A 78 15.61 -4.67 -4.02
C PRO A 78 16.25 -3.39 -3.46
N ALA A 79 16.06 -2.27 -4.15
CA ALA A 79 16.48 -0.94 -3.71
C ALA A 79 15.33 0.02 -4.01
N ASP A 80 14.43 0.21 -3.05
CA ASP A 80 13.18 0.95 -3.21
C ASP A 80 13.37 2.32 -3.89
N ARG A 81 14.37 3.09 -3.48
CA ARG A 81 14.66 4.40 -4.10
C ARG A 81 15.03 4.26 -5.58
N GLN A 82 15.87 3.29 -5.94
CA GLN A 82 16.25 3.04 -7.34
C GLN A 82 15.03 2.57 -8.14
N LEU A 83 14.22 1.69 -7.56
CA LEU A 83 12.98 1.23 -8.17
C LEU A 83 12.02 2.40 -8.41
N MET A 84 11.79 3.25 -7.41
CA MET A 84 10.90 4.42 -7.53
C MET A 84 11.38 5.37 -8.63
N ASN A 85 12.69 5.70 -8.65
CA ASN A 85 13.30 6.51 -9.69
C ASN A 85 13.18 5.87 -11.08
N HIS A 86 13.39 4.55 -11.20
CA HIS A 86 13.26 3.81 -12.45
C HIS A 86 11.82 3.85 -12.98
N ILE A 87 10.84 3.56 -12.14
CA ILE A 87 9.42 3.58 -12.53
C ILE A 87 8.99 4.97 -12.94
N TYR A 88 9.42 6.00 -12.22
CA TYR A 88 9.00 7.37 -12.49
C TYR A 88 9.59 7.91 -13.80
N ASN A 89 10.89 7.66 -14.06
CA ASN A 89 11.65 8.32 -15.12
C ASN A 89 11.90 7.44 -16.37
N ILE A 90 12.03 6.11 -16.19
CA ILE A 90 12.59 5.21 -17.22
C ILE A 90 11.55 4.22 -17.74
N ALA A 91 10.71 3.65 -16.87
CA ALA A 91 9.78 2.59 -17.25
C ALA A 91 8.80 3.04 -18.33
N PRO A 92 8.40 2.15 -19.27
CA PRO A 92 7.40 2.44 -20.29
C PRO A 92 6.10 2.98 -19.69
N LYS A 93 5.58 4.05 -20.31
CA LYS A 93 4.34 4.74 -19.90
C LYS A 93 3.10 4.27 -20.69
N ASP A 94 3.07 2.99 -21.01
CA ASP A 94 2.03 2.34 -21.82
C ASP A 94 1.16 1.34 -21.04
N GLY A 95 1.39 1.25 -19.71
CA GLY A 95 0.70 0.33 -18.82
C GLY A 95 1.34 -1.06 -18.69
N THR A 96 2.46 -1.34 -19.38
CA THR A 96 3.16 -2.62 -19.27
C THR A 96 4.10 -2.73 -18.06
N SER A 97 4.23 -1.65 -17.29
CA SER A 97 5.06 -1.60 -16.10
C SER A 97 4.23 -1.28 -14.85
N ILE A 98 4.24 -2.18 -13.89
CA ILE A 98 3.64 -2.04 -12.56
C ILE A 98 4.77 -2.20 -11.54
N ALA A 99 4.66 -1.58 -10.38
CA ALA A 99 5.61 -1.75 -9.30
C ALA A 99 4.94 -1.84 -7.92
N THR A 100 5.67 -2.43 -6.99
CA THR A 100 5.42 -2.36 -5.55
C THR A 100 6.71 -2.06 -4.82
N ALA A 101 6.66 -1.12 -3.89
CA ALA A 101 7.79 -0.69 -3.06
C ALA A 101 7.40 -0.73 -1.59
N GLN A 102 8.39 -0.70 -0.71
CA GLN A 102 8.15 -0.57 0.73
C GLN A 102 7.34 0.71 0.99
N ARG A 103 6.22 0.57 1.71
CA ARG A 103 5.30 1.69 1.95
C ARG A 103 5.97 2.94 2.55
N ASN A 104 6.96 2.76 3.42
CA ASN A 104 7.66 3.90 4.02
C ASN A 104 8.57 4.61 3.02
N ALA A 105 9.21 3.89 2.10
CA ALA A 105 10.10 4.46 1.09
C ALA A 105 9.39 5.45 0.14
N ILE A 106 8.08 5.30 -0.03
CA ILE A 106 7.24 6.22 -0.79
C ILE A 106 7.25 7.64 -0.17
N PHE A 107 7.40 7.72 1.14
CA PHE A 107 7.35 8.97 1.91
C PHE A 107 8.72 9.46 2.38
N ASP A 108 9.80 8.76 2.08
CA ASP A 108 11.16 9.20 2.42
C ASP A 108 11.47 10.65 2.00
N PRO A 109 11.00 11.15 0.81
CA PRO A 109 11.22 12.54 0.43
C PRO A 109 10.62 13.58 1.38
N ILE A 110 9.61 13.21 2.18
CA ILE A 110 9.04 14.11 3.19
C ILE A 110 10.01 14.29 4.37
N PHE A 111 10.74 13.22 4.72
CA PHE A 111 11.58 13.17 5.91
C PHE A 111 13.04 13.47 5.64
N TYR A 112 13.52 13.25 4.42
CA TYR A 112 14.94 13.36 4.09
C TYR A 112 15.13 14.24 2.86
N ASP A 113 15.93 15.29 3.00
CA ASP A 113 16.39 16.10 1.87
C ASP A 113 17.49 15.34 1.14
N SER A 114 17.24 14.94 -0.10
CA SER A 114 18.25 14.26 -0.91
C SER A 114 17.94 14.40 -2.39
N GLU A 115 18.93 14.85 -3.17
CA GLU A 115 18.88 14.89 -4.63
C GLU A 115 18.71 13.50 -5.28
N ASN A 116 18.87 12.44 -4.49
CA ASN A 116 18.69 11.06 -4.96
C ASN A 116 17.22 10.62 -5.06
N PHE A 117 16.26 11.41 -4.56
CA PHE A 117 14.84 11.19 -4.76
C PHE A 117 14.38 11.89 -6.03
N GLN A 118 14.40 11.17 -7.15
CA GLN A 118 14.04 11.67 -8.48
C GLN A 118 12.63 11.22 -8.88
N PHE A 119 11.71 11.19 -7.94
CA PHE A 119 10.31 10.83 -8.16
C PHE A 119 9.38 11.71 -7.32
N GLU A 120 8.16 11.87 -7.80
CA GLU A 120 7.07 12.52 -7.10
C GLU A 120 5.96 11.49 -6.89
N ALA A 121 5.80 10.99 -5.66
CA ALA A 121 4.83 9.92 -5.37
C ALA A 121 3.38 10.34 -5.66
N THR A 122 3.05 11.61 -5.52
CA THR A 122 1.73 12.17 -5.85
C THR A 122 1.39 12.12 -7.33
N LYS A 123 2.39 12.01 -8.21
CA LYS A 123 2.21 11.91 -9.67
C LYS A 123 2.22 10.47 -10.19
N LEU A 124 2.57 9.49 -9.37
CA LEU A 124 2.48 8.08 -9.77
C LEU A 124 1.03 7.67 -9.99
N THR A 125 0.82 6.68 -10.84
CA THR A 125 -0.49 6.09 -11.08
C THR A 125 -0.74 4.99 -10.06
N TRP A 126 -1.46 5.27 -9.00
CA TRP A 126 -1.79 4.30 -7.96
C TRP A 126 -2.90 3.36 -8.43
N LEU A 127 -2.65 2.05 -8.31
CA LEU A 127 -3.55 0.99 -8.76
C LEU A 127 -4.35 0.41 -7.59
N GLY A 128 -3.77 0.37 -6.40
CA GLY A 128 -4.38 -0.14 -5.18
C GLY A 128 -3.33 -0.62 -4.17
N SER A 129 -3.81 -1.16 -3.06
CA SER A 129 -2.99 -1.90 -2.10
C SER A 129 -3.65 -3.22 -1.76
N MET A 130 -2.88 -4.32 -1.66
CA MET A 130 -3.44 -5.65 -1.42
C MET A 130 -3.80 -5.92 0.04
N ASN A 131 -3.19 -5.20 0.99
CA ASN A 131 -3.54 -5.30 2.40
C ASN A 131 -3.31 -3.99 3.15
N SER A 132 -3.85 -3.90 4.35
CA SER A 132 -3.47 -2.95 5.38
C SER A 132 -2.65 -3.67 6.46
N GLU A 133 -1.83 -2.95 7.18
CA GLU A 133 -1.00 -3.49 8.26
C GLU A 133 -1.29 -2.73 9.54
N VAL A 134 -1.83 -3.45 10.52
CA VAL A 134 -2.01 -2.95 11.88
C VAL A 134 -0.85 -3.41 12.75
N SER A 135 -0.19 -2.46 13.38
CA SER A 135 0.88 -2.73 14.32
C SER A 135 0.35 -2.67 15.74
N VAL A 136 0.86 -3.51 16.64
CA VAL A 136 0.46 -3.52 18.04
C VAL A 136 1.66 -3.39 18.97
N CYS A 137 1.39 -2.93 20.20
CA CYS A 137 2.28 -3.08 21.34
C CYS A 137 1.76 -4.20 22.23
N VAL A 138 2.65 -5.10 22.62
CA VAL A 138 2.33 -6.25 23.46
C VAL A 138 3.28 -6.35 24.65
N VAL A 139 2.80 -6.95 25.74
CA VAL A 139 3.63 -7.35 26.88
C VAL A 139 3.49 -8.83 27.15
N TRP A 140 4.50 -9.41 27.76
CA TRP A 140 4.48 -10.80 28.19
C TRP A 140 3.62 -10.97 29.44
N HIS A 141 2.90 -12.08 29.54
CA HIS A 141 1.88 -12.29 30.58
C HIS A 141 2.47 -12.35 32.02
N THR A 142 3.74 -12.68 32.19
CA THR A 142 4.39 -12.68 33.50
C THR A 142 4.92 -11.30 33.92
N SER A 143 4.95 -10.33 32.98
CA SER A 143 5.34 -8.95 33.30
C SER A 143 4.35 -8.31 34.30
N PRO A 144 4.76 -7.31 35.06
CA PRO A 144 3.86 -6.61 35.99
C PRO A 144 2.80 -5.75 35.28
N PHE A 145 2.88 -5.59 33.96
CA PHE A 145 2.01 -4.74 33.15
C PHE A 145 0.89 -5.58 32.54
N LYS A 146 -0.37 -5.16 32.76
CA LYS A 146 -1.57 -5.84 32.22
C LYS A 146 -2.42 -4.92 31.36
N SER A 147 -2.14 -3.62 31.39
CA SER A 147 -2.87 -2.60 30.66
C SER A 147 -1.92 -1.48 30.21
N LEU A 148 -2.39 -0.65 29.28
CA LEU A 148 -1.67 0.57 28.88
C LEU A 148 -1.51 1.53 30.06
N GLU A 149 -2.50 1.58 30.95
CA GLU A 149 -2.46 2.43 32.17
C GLU A 149 -1.35 2.05 33.15
N ASP A 150 -0.97 0.78 33.22
CA ASP A 150 0.14 0.34 34.07
C ASP A 150 1.47 0.90 33.59
N THR A 151 1.65 1.07 32.28
CA THR A 151 2.86 1.62 31.67
C THR A 151 3.05 3.12 31.93
N LYS A 152 2.02 3.82 32.45
CA LYS A 152 2.13 5.21 32.90
C LYS A 152 2.69 5.33 34.33
N LYS A 153 2.50 4.29 35.13
CA LYS A 153 2.83 4.31 36.56
C LYS A 153 4.32 4.07 36.80
N MET A 154 4.90 3.13 36.07
CA MET A 154 6.30 2.71 36.25
C MET A 154 7.01 2.47 34.93
N GLU A 155 8.34 2.51 34.94
CA GLU A 155 9.17 2.27 33.75
C GLU A 155 8.92 0.87 33.19
N THR A 156 8.63 0.81 31.88
CA THR A 156 8.36 -0.42 31.15
C THR A 156 9.46 -0.64 30.12
N ILE A 157 10.19 -1.74 30.20
CA ILE A 157 11.29 -2.05 29.30
C ILE A 157 10.80 -2.81 28.08
N PHE A 158 10.97 -2.25 26.89
CA PHE A 158 10.60 -2.87 25.61
C PHE A 158 11.84 -3.15 24.76
N GLY A 159 11.83 -4.28 24.05
CA GLY A 159 12.86 -4.61 23.08
C GLY A 159 12.58 -4.02 21.71
N SER A 160 13.63 -3.59 20.99
CA SER A 160 13.55 -3.02 19.64
C SER A 160 14.80 -3.29 18.81
N SER A 161 14.67 -3.30 17.49
CA SER A 161 15.82 -3.50 16.59
C SER A 161 16.66 -2.23 16.39
N GLY A 162 16.12 -1.05 16.66
CA GLY A 162 16.86 0.21 16.54
C GLY A 162 16.00 1.44 16.78
N ALA A 163 16.65 2.58 16.93
CA ALA A 163 16.08 3.85 17.36
C ALA A 163 14.95 4.38 16.46
N VAL A 164 15.03 4.09 15.16
CA VAL A 164 14.07 4.51 14.13
C VAL A 164 13.15 3.38 13.65
N SER A 165 13.26 2.19 14.26
CA SER A 165 12.37 1.07 13.96
C SER A 165 10.95 1.37 14.42
N THR A 166 9.97 0.72 13.80
CA THR A 166 8.55 0.84 14.21
C THR A 166 8.35 0.52 15.70
N GLY A 167 9.15 -0.39 16.25
CA GLY A 167 9.13 -0.72 17.69
C GLY A 167 9.43 0.48 18.57
N SER A 168 10.55 1.16 18.32
CA SER A 168 10.97 2.34 19.08
C SER A 168 10.07 3.55 18.78
N THR A 169 9.71 3.78 17.53
CA THR A 169 8.88 4.94 17.18
C THR A 169 7.47 4.87 17.76
N ASN A 170 6.82 3.69 17.75
CA ASN A 170 5.53 3.50 18.39
C ASN A 170 5.59 3.65 19.92
N ALA A 171 6.65 3.15 20.56
CA ALA A 171 6.87 3.34 22.00
C ALA A 171 7.03 4.83 22.37
N LYS A 172 7.85 5.57 21.61
CA LYS A 172 8.01 7.03 21.79
C LYS A 172 6.70 7.78 21.56
N MET A 173 5.92 7.36 20.58
CA MET A 173 4.60 7.93 20.31
C MET A 173 3.62 7.74 21.48
N LEU A 174 3.59 6.55 22.11
CA LEU A 174 2.81 6.32 23.34
C LEU A 174 3.30 7.21 24.48
N ASN A 175 4.59 7.35 24.67
CA ASN A 175 5.15 8.22 25.71
C ASN A 175 4.68 9.68 25.51
N GLU A 176 4.75 10.19 24.29
CA GLU A 176 4.36 11.57 23.96
C GLU A 176 2.86 11.82 24.11
N MET A 177 2.04 10.90 23.61
CA MET A 177 0.61 11.12 23.50
C MET A 177 -0.17 10.67 24.72
N VAL A 178 0.28 9.59 25.35
CA VAL A 178 -0.47 8.91 26.43
C VAL A 178 0.20 9.10 27.79
N GLY A 179 1.48 9.49 27.80
CA GLY A 179 2.25 9.65 29.03
C GLY A 179 2.76 8.32 29.59
N THR A 180 2.97 7.32 28.74
CA THR A 180 3.57 6.05 29.16
C THR A 180 5.05 6.26 29.48
N LYS A 181 5.66 5.36 30.26
CA LYS A 181 7.07 5.38 30.65
C LYS A 181 7.82 4.21 30.00
N ILE A 182 7.64 4.04 28.69
CA ILE A 182 8.27 2.97 27.93
C ILE A 182 9.70 3.38 27.59
N LYS A 183 10.66 2.55 27.97
CA LYS A 183 12.06 2.64 27.59
C LYS A 183 12.42 1.50 26.65
N THR A 184 13.02 1.80 25.50
CA THR A 184 13.44 0.78 24.54
C THR A 184 14.88 0.37 24.74
N ILE A 185 15.14 -0.95 24.77
CA ILE A 185 16.47 -1.53 24.60
C ILE A 185 16.60 -1.86 23.11
N GLU A 186 17.54 -1.23 22.45
CA GLU A 186 17.76 -1.31 21.01
C GLU A 186 18.91 -2.26 20.69
N GLY A 187 19.01 -2.67 19.39
CA GLY A 187 20.10 -3.53 18.90
C GLY A 187 19.74 -5.00 18.78
N TYR A 188 18.50 -5.39 19.00
CA TYR A 188 18.07 -6.74 18.65
C TYR A 188 18.13 -6.93 17.12
N PRO A 189 18.64 -8.09 16.61
CA PRO A 189 18.74 -8.33 15.18
C PRO A 189 17.39 -8.26 14.44
N GLY A 190 16.31 -8.66 15.11
CA GLY A 190 14.98 -8.64 14.51
C GLY A 190 13.85 -8.92 15.49
N SER A 191 12.66 -9.12 14.95
CA SER A 191 11.45 -9.35 15.74
C SER A 191 11.50 -10.64 16.53
N THR A 192 12.07 -11.70 15.97
CA THR A 192 12.15 -13.02 16.61
C THR A 192 12.97 -12.96 17.88
N GLU A 193 14.11 -12.28 17.85
CA GLU A 193 15.01 -12.14 18.99
C GLU A 193 14.36 -11.34 20.13
N VAL A 194 13.58 -10.30 19.78
CA VAL A 194 12.80 -9.55 20.79
C VAL A 194 11.72 -10.43 21.41
N MET A 195 11.02 -11.25 20.61
CA MET A 195 9.98 -12.16 21.13
C MET A 195 10.59 -13.19 22.09
N LEU A 196 11.78 -13.74 21.77
CA LEU A 196 12.51 -14.64 22.66
C LEU A 196 12.97 -13.94 23.96
N ALA A 197 13.41 -12.69 23.87
CA ALA A 197 13.79 -11.90 25.05
C ALA A 197 12.58 -11.62 25.96
N MET A 198 11.39 -11.39 25.39
CA MET A 198 10.14 -11.29 26.17
C MET A 198 9.84 -12.61 26.90
N GLU A 199 9.93 -13.75 26.22
CA GLU A 199 9.67 -15.07 26.79
C GLU A 199 10.63 -15.37 27.96
N ARG A 200 11.88 -14.92 27.85
CA ARG A 200 12.91 -15.07 28.92
C ARG A 200 12.79 -14.04 30.04
N GLY A 201 11.90 -13.05 29.89
CA GLY A 201 11.77 -11.98 30.88
C GLY A 201 12.87 -10.93 30.85
N GLU A 202 13.70 -10.89 29.79
CA GLU A 202 14.77 -9.89 29.61
C GLU A 202 14.19 -8.50 29.32
N VAL A 203 13.04 -8.47 28.63
CA VAL A 203 12.23 -7.28 28.39
C VAL A 203 10.76 -7.60 28.69
N HIS A 204 9.99 -6.56 29.08
CA HIS A 204 8.58 -6.75 29.42
C HIS A 204 7.68 -6.90 28.18
N GLY A 205 8.07 -6.30 27.06
CA GLY A 205 7.25 -6.26 25.86
C GLY A 205 7.96 -5.65 24.65
N ARG A 206 7.15 -5.37 23.63
CA ARG A 206 7.58 -4.67 22.43
C ARG A 206 6.40 -3.94 21.76
N CYS A 207 6.73 -2.92 20.98
CA CYS A 207 5.84 -2.35 19.96
C CYS A 207 6.26 -2.77 18.54
N GLY A 208 5.48 -2.37 17.55
CA GLY A 208 5.82 -2.54 16.14
C GLY A 208 5.69 -3.98 15.63
N LEU A 209 4.86 -4.79 16.27
CA LEU A 209 4.55 -6.14 15.82
C LEU A 209 3.27 -6.13 15.00
N GLY A 210 3.32 -6.63 13.76
CA GLY A 210 2.15 -6.74 12.91
C GLY A 210 1.13 -7.73 13.48
N TRP A 211 -0.15 -7.36 13.50
CA TRP A 211 -1.21 -8.22 14.02
C TRP A 211 -1.30 -9.53 13.23
N ASP A 212 -1.16 -9.48 11.90
CA ASP A 212 -1.13 -10.67 11.04
C ASP A 212 0.05 -11.60 11.37
N SER A 213 1.19 -11.02 11.72
CA SER A 213 2.35 -11.81 12.16
C SER A 213 2.08 -12.52 13.47
N ILE A 214 1.30 -11.93 14.38
CA ILE A 214 0.86 -12.60 15.61
C ILE A 214 -0.07 -13.76 15.26
N LYS A 215 -1.11 -13.52 14.45
CA LYS A 215 -2.07 -14.57 14.03
C LYS A 215 -1.40 -15.72 13.29
N SER A 216 -0.39 -15.44 12.46
CA SER A 216 0.25 -16.47 11.64
C SER A 216 1.35 -17.24 12.36
N ARG A 217 2.12 -16.60 13.25
CA ARG A 217 3.34 -17.17 13.86
C ARG A 217 3.23 -17.44 15.36
N TYR A 218 2.39 -16.68 16.05
CA TYR A 218 2.28 -16.69 17.51
C TYR A 218 0.85 -16.92 17.98
N GLN A 219 0.02 -17.57 17.16
CA GLN A 219 -1.37 -17.89 17.49
C GLN A 219 -1.49 -18.60 18.84
N SER A 220 -0.61 -19.57 19.12
CA SER A 220 -0.58 -20.29 20.41
C SER A 220 -0.38 -19.34 21.61
N TRP A 221 0.35 -18.25 21.45
CA TRP A 221 0.54 -17.29 22.53
C TRP A 221 -0.72 -16.43 22.79
N LEU A 222 -1.55 -16.21 21.76
CA LEU A 222 -2.87 -15.61 21.93
C LEU A 222 -3.82 -16.59 22.64
N ASP A 223 -3.88 -17.82 22.16
CA ASP A 223 -4.79 -18.86 22.69
C ASP A 223 -4.48 -19.18 24.15
N GLU A 224 -3.20 -19.23 24.50
CA GLU A 224 -2.69 -19.48 25.87
C GLU A 224 -2.61 -18.18 26.71
N LYS A 225 -3.02 -17.02 26.16
CA LYS A 225 -2.95 -15.70 26.81
C LYS A 225 -1.55 -15.33 27.33
N LYS A 226 -0.51 -15.78 26.62
CA LYS A 226 0.88 -15.46 26.95
C LYS A 226 1.29 -14.04 26.61
N ILE A 227 0.57 -13.38 25.69
CA ILE A 227 0.76 -11.97 25.36
C ILE A 227 -0.52 -11.19 25.61
N ILE A 228 -0.34 -9.96 26.06
CA ILE A 228 -1.40 -8.98 26.28
C ILE A 228 -1.17 -7.83 25.31
N VAL A 229 -2.18 -7.51 24.49
CA VAL A 229 -2.12 -6.39 23.55
C VAL A 229 -2.50 -5.12 24.28
N LEU A 230 -1.56 -4.16 24.35
CA LEU A 230 -1.73 -2.91 25.07
C LEU A 230 -2.31 -1.77 24.25
N ALA A 231 -1.95 -1.72 22.96
CA ALA A 231 -2.40 -0.68 22.04
C ALA A 231 -2.32 -1.17 20.60
N GLN A 232 -3.20 -0.66 19.73
CA GLN A 232 -3.18 -0.86 18.29
C GLN A 232 -2.85 0.44 17.57
N PHE A 233 -2.01 0.35 16.55
CA PHE A 233 -1.48 1.44 15.75
C PHE A 233 -1.92 1.26 14.29
N ALA A 234 -2.91 1.99 13.90
CA ALA A 234 -3.45 2.05 12.55
C ALA A 234 -4.22 3.38 12.38
N VAL A 235 -4.63 3.70 11.17
CA VAL A 235 -5.53 4.83 10.88
C VAL A 235 -6.99 4.46 11.20
N ASP A 236 -7.34 3.19 11.00
CA ASP A 236 -8.65 2.63 11.34
C ASP A 236 -8.50 1.50 12.36
N LYS A 237 -9.50 1.37 13.24
CA LYS A 237 -9.54 0.34 14.28
C LYS A 237 -9.69 -1.05 13.64
N HIS A 238 -8.88 -2.01 14.08
CA HIS A 238 -8.94 -3.38 13.55
C HIS A 238 -10.14 -4.13 14.13
N PRO A 239 -10.94 -4.85 13.31
CA PRO A 239 -12.13 -5.55 13.78
C PRO A 239 -11.85 -6.67 14.80
N ASP A 240 -10.68 -7.34 14.72
CA ASP A 240 -10.27 -8.35 15.70
C ASP A 240 -9.85 -7.74 17.06
N LEU A 241 -9.68 -6.42 17.14
CA LEU A 241 -9.16 -5.71 18.31
C LEU A 241 -10.14 -4.64 18.84
N PRO A 242 -11.43 -4.96 19.00
CA PRO A 242 -12.45 -3.94 19.33
C PRO A 242 -12.21 -3.26 20.68
N ASP A 243 -11.67 -4.00 21.66
CA ASP A 243 -11.45 -3.53 23.04
C ASP A 243 -10.01 -3.08 23.30
N VAL A 244 -9.11 -3.20 22.32
CA VAL A 244 -7.72 -2.77 22.47
C VAL A 244 -7.63 -1.26 22.28
N PRO A 245 -6.96 -0.52 23.19
CA PRO A 245 -6.75 0.91 23.06
C PRO A 245 -6.23 1.30 21.67
N PHE A 246 -6.92 2.22 21.03
CA PHE A 246 -6.64 2.65 19.67
C PHE A 246 -5.90 3.98 19.69
N VAL A 247 -4.71 4.02 19.08
CA VAL A 247 -3.83 5.18 19.21
C VAL A 247 -4.43 6.48 18.67
N MET A 248 -5.31 6.42 17.65
CA MET A 248 -5.99 7.61 17.12
C MET A 248 -6.95 8.26 18.13
N ASP A 249 -7.46 7.51 19.11
CA ASP A 249 -8.34 8.03 20.17
C ASP A 249 -7.59 8.92 21.16
N PHE A 250 -6.25 8.88 21.18
CA PHE A 250 -5.42 9.73 22.02
C PHE A 250 -5.02 11.07 21.38
N ALA A 251 -5.45 11.35 20.15
CA ALA A 251 -5.24 12.64 19.50
C ALA A 251 -6.02 13.74 20.25
N ARG A 252 -5.33 14.73 20.81
CA ARG A 252 -5.87 15.83 21.61
C ARG A 252 -6.38 17.00 20.76
N ASN A 253 -5.88 17.09 19.51
CA ASN A 253 -6.15 18.15 18.56
C ASN A 253 -5.84 17.71 17.13
N ASP A 254 -6.11 18.58 16.14
CA ASP A 254 -5.87 18.30 14.73
C ASP A 254 -4.38 18.08 14.39
N GLU A 255 -3.47 18.73 15.12
CA GLU A 255 -2.02 18.53 14.92
C GLU A 255 -1.59 17.12 15.34
N ASP A 256 -2.05 16.64 16.49
CA ASP A 256 -1.79 15.26 16.94
C ASP A 256 -2.40 14.26 15.95
N ARG A 257 -3.60 14.54 15.46
CA ARG A 257 -4.25 13.70 14.44
C ARG A 257 -3.46 13.66 13.15
N ALA A 258 -3.00 14.80 12.65
CA ALA A 258 -2.16 14.88 11.46
C ALA A 258 -0.82 14.15 11.65
N MET A 259 -0.22 14.25 12.82
CA MET A 259 1.01 13.52 13.19
C MET A 259 0.78 12.00 13.14
N LEU A 260 -0.34 11.52 13.68
CA LEU A 260 -0.70 10.09 13.64
C LEU A 260 -0.96 9.62 12.20
N VAL A 261 -1.71 10.40 11.42
CA VAL A 261 -1.96 10.07 10.00
C VAL A 261 -0.65 10.01 9.22
N LEU A 262 0.26 10.96 9.41
CA LEU A 262 1.59 10.94 8.78
C LEU A 262 2.38 9.68 9.16
N SER A 263 2.33 9.27 10.42
CA SER A 263 3.13 8.15 10.94
C SER A 263 2.53 6.78 10.62
N LEU A 264 1.20 6.66 10.61
CA LEU A 264 0.47 5.40 10.51
C LEU A 264 -0.19 5.18 9.14
N GLY A 265 -0.44 6.26 8.40
CA GLY A 265 -1.05 6.21 7.06
C GLY A 265 -0.35 5.25 6.10
N PRO A 266 0.99 5.20 6.05
CA PRO A 266 1.70 4.19 5.26
C PRO A 266 1.30 2.75 5.57
N GLY A 267 0.90 2.44 6.81
CA GLY A 267 0.39 1.12 7.22
C GLY A 267 -0.91 0.74 6.52
N LYS A 268 -1.79 1.71 6.27
CA LYS A 268 -3.05 1.50 5.53
C LYS A 268 -2.81 1.01 4.09
N MET A 269 -1.65 1.34 3.54
CA MET A 269 -1.18 0.89 2.23
C MET A 269 -0.09 -0.17 2.41
N GLY A 270 -0.38 -1.28 3.07
CA GLY A 270 0.62 -2.27 3.46
C GLY A 270 1.38 -2.88 2.28
N ARG A 271 0.71 -3.07 1.14
CA ARG A 271 1.30 -3.59 -0.12
C ARG A 271 0.80 -2.79 -1.31
N PRO A 272 1.28 -1.54 -1.51
CA PRO A 272 0.81 -0.65 -2.56
C PRO A 272 1.36 -1.06 -3.93
N TYR A 273 0.52 -0.87 -4.96
CA TYR A 273 0.89 -1.06 -6.37
C TYR A 273 0.67 0.23 -7.14
N PHE A 274 1.62 0.54 -8.00
CA PHE A 274 1.61 1.75 -8.82
C PHE A 274 2.24 1.50 -10.18
N ALA A 275 1.97 2.40 -11.10
CA ALA A 275 2.54 2.45 -12.44
C ALA A 275 3.20 3.83 -12.66
N PRO A 276 3.97 4.02 -13.75
CA PRO A 276 4.56 5.30 -14.10
C PRO A 276 3.55 6.46 -14.11
N PRO A 277 4.01 7.69 -13.97
CA PRO A 277 3.16 8.86 -14.18
C PRO A 277 2.80 9.04 -15.66
N ASN A 278 1.71 9.80 -15.91
CA ASN A 278 1.29 10.20 -17.25
C ASN A 278 0.93 9.03 -18.20
N LEU A 279 0.38 7.95 -17.66
CA LEU A 279 -0.22 6.91 -18.50
C LEU A 279 -1.46 7.46 -19.21
N PRO A 280 -1.81 6.96 -20.42
CA PRO A 280 -3.10 7.21 -21.04
C PRO A 280 -4.23 6.83 -20.08
N ARG A 281 -5.26 7.69 -19.97
CA ARG A 281 -6.38 7.48 -19.04
C ARG A 281 -7.02 6.10 -19.17
N GLU A 282 -7.19 5.62 -20.37
CA GLU A 282 -7.76 4.30 -20.66
C GLU A 282 -6.89 3.18 -20.03
N ARG A 283 -5.56 3.28 -20.10
CA ARG A 283 -4.63 2.33 -19.47
C ARG A 283 -4.74 2.34 -17.95
N VAL A 284 -4.86 3.53 -17.36
CA VAL A 284 -5.08 3.68 -15.90
C VAL A 284 -6.37 2.95 -15.48
N GLU A 285 -7.47 3.20 -16.19
CA GLU A 285 -8.77 2.58 -15.91
C GLU A 285 -8.74 1.05 -16.08
N MET A 286 -8.05 0.55 -17.11
CA MET A 286 -7.86 -0.90 -17.31
C MET A 286 -7.08 -1.54 -16.18
N LEU A 287 -5.94 -0.95 -15.79
CA LEU A 287 -5.09 -1.47 -14.72
C LEU A 287 -5.80 -1.46 -13.37
N ARG A 288 -6.51 -0.39 -13.02
CA ARG A 288 -7.29 -0.30 -11.78
C ARG A 288 -8.42 -1.33 -11.74
N ARG A 289 -9.20 -1.46 -12.82
CA ARG A 289 -10.23 -2.50 -12.91
C ARG A 289 -9.65 -3.91 -12.78
N ALA A 290 -8.51 -4.18 -13.42
CA ALA A 290 -7.88 -5.48 -13.33
C ALA A 290 -7.35 -5.76 -11.91
N PHE A 291 -6.81 -4.75 -11.24
CA PHE A 291 -6.41 -4.85 -9.84
C PHE A 291 -7.62 -5.14 -8.94
N ASP A 292 -8.68 -4.34 -9.03
CA ASP A 292 -9.90 -4.49 -8.23
C ASP A 292 -10.54 -5.88 -8.44
N ALA A 293 -10.64 -6.32 -9.71
CA ALA A 293 -11.16 -7.64 -10.05
C ALA A 293 -10.30 -8.78 -9.47
N SER A 294 -8.98 -8.61 -9.47
CA SER A 294 -8.06 -9.59 -8.86
C SER A 294 -8.28 -9.72 -7.35
N MET A 295 -8.57 -8.62 -6.65
CA MET A 295 -8.78 -8.63 -5.20
C MET A 295 -10.05 -9.37 -4.76
N THR A 296 -10.98 -9.57 -5.67
CA THR A 296 -12.24 -10.31 -5.44
C THR A 296 -12.29 -11.66 -6.18
N ASP A 297 -11.20 -12.01 -6.88
CA ASP A 297 -11.09 -13.28 -7.61
C ASP A 297 -11.01 -14.47 -6.63
N PRO A 298 -11.95 -15.44 -6.70
CA PRO A 298 -11.93 -16.60 -5.81
C PRO A 298 -10.66 -17.43 -5.89
N GLN A 299 -9.97 -17.47 -7.04
CA GLN A 299 -8.72 -18.20 -7.20
C GLN A 299 -7.57 -17.48 -6.49
N LEU A 300 -7.47 -16.16 -6.60
CA LEU A 300 -6.49 -15.36 -5.86
C LEU A 300 -6.71 -15.53 -4.35
N LEU A 301 -7.96 -15.40 -3.89
CA LEU A 301 -8.30 -15.53 -2.48
C LEU A 301 -7.99 -16.92 -1.91
N ALA A 302 -8.25 -17.99 -2.69
CA ALA A 302 -7.88 -19.34 -2.31
C ALA A 302 -6.36 -19.53 -2.22
N ASP A 303 -5.60 -18.97 -3.15
CA ASP A 303 -4.13 -19.02 -3.12
C ASP A 303 -3.55 -18.18 -1.96
N ALA A 304 -4.13 -16.99 -1.68
CA ALA A 304 -3.78 -16.19 -0.53
C ALA A 304 -3.96 -16.94 0.78
N ALA A 305 -5.09 -17.63 0.93
CA ALA A 305 -5.37 -18.48 2.11
C ALA A 305 -4.35 -19.60 2.28
N LYS A 306 -3.97 -20.31 1.18
CA LYS A 306 -2.91 -21.34 1.22
C LYS A 306 -1.55 -20.76 1.62
N MET A 307 -1.25 -19.53 1.17
CA MET A 307 -0.02 -18.81 1.50
C MET A 307 -0.07 -18.16 2.89
N LYS A 308 -1.23 -18.18 3.57
CA LYS A 308 -1.48 -17.49 4.84
C LYS A 308 -1.17 -15.99 4.76
N VAL A 309 -1.53 -15.36 3.64
CA VAL A 309 -1.47 -13.91 3.45
C VAL A 309 -2.88 -13.34 3.44
N GLU A 310 -3.07 -12.21 4.11
CA GLU A 310 -4.37 -11.55 4.24
C GLU A 310 -4.59 -10.58 3.08
N ILE A 311 -5.80 -10.56 2.55
CA ILE A 311 -6.25 -9.60 1.54
C ILE A 311 -7.27 -8.67 2.22
N ASP A 312 -6.80 -7.47 2.59
CA ASP A 312 -7.59 -6.33 3.07
C ASP A 312 -7.24 -5.13 2.19
N TRP A 313 -7.85 -5.09 1.03
CA TRP A 313 -7.40 -4.26 -0.08
C TRP A 313 -8.02 -2.87 -0.11
N MET A 314 -7.27 -1.95 -0.73
CA MET A 314 -7.67 -0.56 -0.95
C MET A 314 -7.60 -0.24 -2.45
N LYS A 315 -8.61 0.49 -2.96
CA LYS A 315 -8.65 0.96 -4.36
C LYS A 315 -7.58 1.99 -4.65
N GLY A 316 -7.18 2.07 -5.93
CA GLY A 316 -6.15 3.01 -6.38
C GLY A 316 -6.44 4.47 -6.08
N GLU A 317 -7.71 4.89 -6.20
CA GLU A 317 -8.11 6.26 -5.88
C GLU A 317 -7.96 6.58 -4.39
N ALA A 318 -8.26 5.61 -3.53
CA ALA A 318 -8.11 5.77 -2.08
C ALA A 318 -6.62 5.81 -1.68
N VAL A 319 -5.77 5.01 -2.33
CA VAL A 319 -4.30 5.08 -2.16
C VAL A 319 -3.79 6.44 -2.62
N GLN A 320 -4.23 6.94 -3.78
CA GLN A 320 -3.87 8.26 -4.30
C GLN A 320 -4.21 9.36 -3.29
N ALA A 321 -5.44 9.38 -2.79
CA ALA A 321 -5.90 10.37 -1.81
C ALA A 321 -5.09 10.30 -0.50
N MET A 322 -4.73 9.10 -0.05
CA MET A 322 -3.89 8.93 1.14
C MET A 322 -2.48 9.47 0.92
N VAL A 323 -1.86 9.19 -0.23
CA VAL A 323 -0.54 9.72 -0.60
C VAL A 323 -0.58 11.24 -0.63
N GLU A 324 -1.57 11.84 -1.27
CA GLU A 324 -1.75 13.30 -1.34
C GLU A 324 -1.94 13.90 0.06
N THR A 325 -2.75 13.27 0.90
CA THR A 325 -2.96 13.72 2.29
C THR A 325 -1.66 13.75 3.07
N ILE A 326 -0.84 12.69 2.96
CA ILE A 326 0.43 12.60 3.67
C ILE A 326 1.44 13.63 3.13
N TYR A 327 1.53 13.81 1.81
CA TYR A 327 2.44 14.81 1.20
C TYR A 327 2.03 16.25 1.49
N ASN A 328 0.75 16.51 1.73
CA ASN A 328 0.23 17.83 2.12
C ASN A 328 0.31 18.11 3.63
N THR A 329 0.92 17.21 4.41
CA THR A 329 1.10 17.41 5.85
C THR A 329 1.94 18.68 6.11
N PRO A 330 1.49 19.58 7.02
CA PRO A 330 2.25 20.79 7.34
C PRO A 330 3.67 20.49 7.82
N LYS A 331 4.65 21.32 7.41
CA LYS A 331 6.06 21.14 7.79
C LYS A 331 6.27 21.06 9.30
N SER A 332 5.52 21.83 10.09
CA SER A 332 5.56 21.80 11.56
C SER A 332 5.24 20.41 12.12
N VAL A 333 4.26 19.73 11.50
CA VAL A 333 3.87 18.35 11.89
C VAL A 333 4.96 17.36 11.49
N VAL A 334 5.53 17.49 10.30
CA VAL A 334 6.67 16.66 9.85
C VAL A 334 7.86 16.79 10.83
N GLU A 335 8.20 18.00 11.21
CA GLU A 335 9.28 18.28 12.17
C GLU A 335 8.98 17.72 13.56
N LYS A 336 7.72 17.75 14.00
CA LYS A 336 7.27 17.15 15.25
C LYS A 336 7.47 15.62 15.22
N VAL A 337 7.07 14.96 14.13
CA VAL A 337 7.31 13.51 13.93
C VAL A 337 8.80 13.21 13.94
N ARG A 338 9.61 13.96 13.17
CA ARG A 338 11.08 13.81 13.16
C ARG A 338 11.68 13.90 14.57
N ARG A 339 11.27 14.87 15.36
CA ARG A 339 11.74 15.08 16.74
C ARG A 339 11.35 13.91 17.65
N ILE A 340 10.09 13.47 17.63
CA ILE A 340 9.62 12.35 18.43
C ILE A 340 10.36 11.06 18.04
N THR A 341 10.49 10.79 16.74
CA THR A 341 11.15 9.56 16.26
C THR A 341 12.65 9.57 16.49
N ALA A 342 13.32 10.72 16.39
CA ALA A 342 14.74 10.87 16.68
C ALA A 342 15.08 10.76 18.18
N GLY A 343 14.08 10.90 19.05
CA GLY A 343 14.29 10.82 20.51
C GLY A 343 15.02 12.06 21.08
N LYS A 344 14.84 13.23 20.47
CA LYS A 344 15.41 14.53 20.92
C LYS A 344 14.34 15.39 21.53
#